data_fdd17eb8b0b7e0a0c4f2dabe6ee57432
#
_entry.id   fdd17eb8b0b7e0a0c4f2dabe6ee57432
#
_cell.length_a   1.000
_cell.length_b   1.000
_cell.length_c   1.000
_cell.angle_alpha   90.00
_cell.angle_beta   90.00
_cell.angle_gamma   90.00
#
_symmetry.space_group_name_H-M   'P 1'
#
loop_
_entity.id
_entity.type
_entity.pdbx_description
1 polymer ?
#
loop_
_entity_poly.entity_id
_entity_poly.type
_entity_poly.pdbx_seq_one_letter_code
_entity_poly.pdbx_strand_id
1 'polypeptide(L)'
;MQLRTKNLMNITILLFLTALTAAIPFMSNAIFAIFNGLIYGPAIGFLMNLSANILGNFIFVRILKMIDLKDNDIKLKKYFAGFKNVIDAVENQELGIMLGYMIPVIPTLLINYHVAKIKLPWRRWFLYVTIGVAPSSLLYALGGDAVVAGNLRLIIVLLVIFIAISLIGTYFKRKKNKSSL
;
A
#
# COMPACT_ATOMS: atom_id res chain seq x y z
N MET A 1 -4.19 30.39 7.69
CA MET A 1 -4.89 29.99 6.46
C MET A 1 -5.78 28.79 6.79
N GLN A 2 -7.14 29.00 6.87
CA GLN A 2 -8.07 27.95 7.28
C GLN A 2 -8.42 27.02 6.11
N LEU A 3 -7.53 26.06 5.79
CA LEU A 3 -7.85 25.00 4.82
C LEU A 3 -8.47 23.75 5.48
N ARG A 4 -8.62 23.75 6.79
CA ARG A 4 -9.14 22.58 7.56
C ARG A 4 -10.66 22.68 7.78
N THR A 5 -11.43 22.68 6.71
CA THR A 5 -12.89 22.53 6.84
C THR A 5 -13.22 21.06 7.15
N LYS A 6 -13.53 20.79 8.41
CA LYS A 6 -14.02 19.49 8.89
C LYS A 6 -15.46 19.23 8.43
N ASN A 7 -15.71 19.27 7.13
CA ASN A 7 -17.01 18.94 6.61
C ASN A 7 -17.07 17.41 6.37
N LEU A 8 -18.01 16.73 7.04
CA LEU A 8 -18.19 15.27 6.93
C LEU A 8 -18.33 14.81 5.48
N MET A 9 -18.98 15.60 4.64
CA MET A 9 -19.14 15.31 3.21
C MET A 9 -17.78 15.25 2.50
N ASN A 10 -16.87 16.19 2.78
CA ASN A 10 -15.54 16.20 2.18
C ASN A 10 -14.69 15.02 2.66
N ILE A 11 -14.80 14.64 3.94
CA ILE A 11 -14.14 13.45 4.50
C ILE A 11 -14.59 12.19 3.75
N THR A 12 -15.90 12.02 3.60
CA THR A 12 -16.48 10.85 2.92
C THR A 12 -16.05 10.77 1.46
N ILE A 13 -16.06 11.88 0.72
CA ILE A 13 -15.64 11.94 -0.68
C ILE A 13 -14.15 11.56 -0.81
N LEU A 14 -13.27 12.18 -0.01
CA LEU A 14 -11.84 11.89 -0.08
C LEU A 14 -11.50 10.47 0.36
N LEU A 15 -12.18 9.95 1.39
CA LEU A 15 -12.03 8.57 1.82
C LEU A 15 -12.46 7.61 0.70
N PHE A 16 -13.59 7.88 0.06
CA PHE A 16 -14.08 7.09 -1.08
C PHE A 16 -13.11 7.12 -2.26
N LEU A 17 -12.61 8.29 -2.65
CA LEU A 17 -11.63 8.43 -3.74
C LEU A 17 -10.31 7.73 -3.42
N THR A 18 -9.83 7.84 -2.19
CA THR A 18 -8.62 7.13 -1.73
C THR A 18 -8.83 5.61 -1.77
N ALA A 19 -9.98 5.12 -1.31
CA ALA A 19 -10.31 3.69 -1.33
C ALA A 19 -10.49 3.17 -2.77
N LEU A 20 -11.14 3.94 -3.62
CA LEU A 20 -11.35 3.60 -5.03
C LEU A 20 -10.02 3.47 -5.77
N THR A 21 -9.11 4.43 -5.59
CA THR A 21 -7.78 4.37 -6.22
C THR A 21 -6.91 3.25 -5.63
N ALA A 22 -7.08 2.91 -4.35
CA ALA A 22 -6.42 1.75 -3.75
C ALA A 22 -6.97 0.40 -4.25
N ALA A 23 -8.24 0.37 -4.70
CA ALA A 23 -8.87 -0.82 -5.28
C ALA A 23 -8.51 -1.04 -6.75
N ILE A 24 -8.19 0.03 -7.50
CA ILE A 24 -7.92 -0.06 -8.93
C ILE A 24 -6.44 -0.39 -9.16
N PRO A 25 -6.13 -1.49 -9.89
CA PRO A 25 -4.76 -1.84 -10.24
C PRO A 25 -4.04 -0.72 -10.99
N PHE A 26 -2.77 -0.50 -10.68
CA PHE A 26 -1.90 0.50 -11.30
C PHE A 26 -2.25 1.97 -11.04
N MET A 27 -3.32 2.28 -10.31
CA MET A 27 -3.57 3.63 -9.84
C MET A 27 -2.82 3.90 -8.53
N SER A 28 -2.18 5.07 -8.46
CA SER A 28 -1.53 5.50 -7.22
C SER A 28 -2.53 6.25 -6.35
N ASN A 29 -2.77 5.74 -5.15
CA ASN A 29 -3.57 6.43 -4.15
C ASN A 29 -2.77 7.51 -3.39
N ALA A 30 -1.46 7.65 -3.67
CA ALA A 30 -0.58 8.57 -2.97
C ALA A 30 -1.06 10.03 -3.02
N ILE A 31 -1.60 10.46 -4.16
CA ILE A 31 -2.11 11.83 -4.32
C ILE A 31 -3.22 12.10 -3.30
N PHE A 32 -4.26 11.28 -3.27
CA PHE A 32 -5.38 11.45 -2.33
C PHE A 32 -4.94 11.25 -0.88
N ALA A 33 -4.01 10.34 -0.64
CA ALA A 33 -3.47 10.09 0.69
C ALA A 33 -2.66 11.29 1.23
N ILE A 34 -1.92 12.00 0.37
CA ILE A 34 -1.24 13.26 0.70
C ILE A 34 -2.27 14.35 0.96
N PHE A 35 -3.31 14.46 0.12
CA PHE A 35 -4.40 15.43 0.32
C PHE A 35 -5.14 15.22 1.64
N ASN A 36 -5.34 13.98 2.08
CA ASN A 36 -5.94 13.69 3.38
C ASN A 36 -5.10 14.29 4.53
N GLY A 37 -3.77 14.15 4.46
CA GLY A 37 -2.85 14.77 5.42
C GLY A 37 -2.84 16.30 5.34
N LEU A 38 -2.85 16.83 4.13
CA LEU A 38 -2.84 18.26 3.84
C LEU A 38 -4.08 18.96 4.40
N ILE A 39 -5.28 18.36 4.21
CA ILE A 39 -6.56 18.98 4.58
C ILE A 39 -6.90 18.73 6.05
N TYR A 40 -6.68 17.50 6.53
CA TYR A 40 -7.15 17.08 7.86
C TYR A 40 -6.04 16.95 8.91
N GLY A 41 -4.78 17.08 8.50
CA GLY A 41 -3.62 16.93 9.36
C GLY A 41 -3.20 15.47 9.54
N PRO A 42 -2.08 15.21 10.24
CA PRO A 42 -1.44 13.90 10.25
C PRO A 42 -2.28 12.81 10.90
N ALA A 43 -2.97 13.10 12.01
CA ALA A 43 -3.73 12.08 12.73
C ALA A 43 -4.98 11.61 11.96
N ILE A 44 -5.82 12.56 11.55
CA ILE A 44 -7.06 12.24 10.79
C ILE A 44 -6.70 11.73 9.40
N GLY A 45 -5.73 12.37 8.71
CA GLY A 45 -5.24 11.93 7.42
C GLY A 45 -4.68 10.51 7.46
N PHE A 46 -3.94 10.15 8.51
CA PHE A 46 -3.48 8.77 8.70
C PHE A 46 -4.63 7.78 8.83
N LEU A 47 -5.62 8.07 9.68
CA LEU A 47 -6.78 7.17 9.86
C LEU A 47 -7.59 7.03 8.57
N MET A 48 -7.78 8.12 7.82
CA MET A 48 -8.43 8.08 6.50
C MET A 48 -7.64 7.22 5.52
N ASN A 49 -6.32 7.44 5.43
CA ASN A 49 -5.46 6.67 4.53
C ASN A 49 -5.45 5.19 4.89
N LEU A 50 -5.32 4.86 6.16
CA LEU A 50 -5.32 3.48 6.65
C LEU A 50 -6.63 2.78 6.32
N SER A 51 -7.76 3.40 6.68
CA SER A 51 -9.10 2.85 6.43
C SER A 51 -9.38 2.69 4.94
N ALA A 52 -9.04 3.70 4.13
CA ALA A 52 -9.24 3.67 2.68
C ALA A 52 -8.40 2.59 2.01
N ASN A 53 -7.12 2.45 2.41
CA ASN A 53 -6.25 1.39 1.90
C ASN A 53 -6.78 -0.01 2.24
N ILE A 54 -7.21 -0.23 3.49
CA ILE A 54 -7.79 -1.51 3.91
C ILE A 54 -9.05 -1.82 3.09
N LEU A 55 -9.97 -0.85 2.97
CA LEU A 55 -11.20 -1.01 2.19
C LEU A 55 -10.93 -1.28 0.71
N GLY A 56 -10.04 -0.51 0.08
CA GLY A 56 -9.69 -0.68 -1.33
C GLY A 56 -9.09 -2.05 -1.61
N ASN A 57 -8.10 -2.46 -0.79
CA ASN A 57 -7.50 -3.79 -0.92
C ASN A 57 -8.50 -4.91 -0.59
N PHE A 58 -9.43 -4.71 0.36
CA PHE A 58 -10.49 -5.67 0.67
C PHE A 58 -11.40 -5.91 -0.53
N ILE A 59 -11.89 -4.84 -1.14
CA ILE A 59 -12.74 -4.93 -2.34
C ILE A 59 -12.00 -5.68 -3.44
N PHE A 60 -10.74 -5.33 -3.67
CA PHE A 60 -9.95 -5.94 -4.72
C PHE A 60 -9.66 -7.43 -4.48
N VAL A 61 -9.25 -7.82 -3.26
CA VAL A 61 -9.06 -9.24 -2.89
C VAL A 61 -10.38 -10.01 -2.97
N ARG A 62 -11.50 -9.38 -2.61
CA ARG A 62 -12.84 -9.98 -2.71
C ARG A 62 -13.18 -10.30 -4.16
N ILE A 63 -12.96 -9.34 -5.07
CA ILE A 63 -13.16 -9.52 -6.51
C ILE A 63 -12.27 -10.66 -7.03
N LEU A 64 -10.98 -10.65 -6.68
CA LEU A 64 -10.04 -11.69 -7.12
C LEU A 64 -10.42 -13.10 -6.61
N LYS A 65 -10.97 -13.21 -5.39
CA LYS A 65 -11.46 -14.50 -4.85
C LYS A 65 -12.76 -14.98 -5.50
N MET A 66 -13.53 -14.08 -6.13
CA MET A 66 -14.76 -14.43 -6.88
C MET A 66 -14.45 -14.86 -8.31
N ILE A 67 -13.37 -14.34 -8.87
CA ILE A 67 -12.90 -14.73 -10.22
C ILE A 67 -12.08 -16.01 -10.03
N ASP A 68 -12.48 -17.09 -10.73
CA ASP A 68 -11.68 -18.32 -10.75
C ASP A 68 -10.37 -18.04 -11.48
N LEU A 69 -9.32 -17.80 -10.70
CA LEU A 69 -7.99 -17.46 -11.19
C LEU A 69 -7.37 -18.72 -11.82
N LYS A 70 -7.72 -19.01 -13.06
CA LYS A 70 -7.12 -20.12 -13.81
C LYS A 70 -5.63 -19.84 -13.99
N ASP A 71 -4.82 -20.87 -13.73
CA ASP A 71 -3.34 -20.82 -13.81
C ASP A 71 -2.77 -20.49 -15.21
N ASN A 72 -3.62 -20.23 -16.21
CA ASN A 72 -3.25 -20.08 -17.61
C ASN A 72 -2.95 -18.65 -18.08
N ASP A 73 -3.03 -17.64 -17.23
CA ASP A 73 -2.69 -16.27 -17.62
C ASP A 73 -1.17 -16.06 -17.64
N ILE A 74 -0.55 -16.38 -18.78
CA ILE A 74 0.90 -16.32 -19.02
C ILE A 74 1.47 -14.92 -18.74
N LYS A 75 0.72 -13.85 -19.03
CA LYS A 75 1.15 -12.47 -18.77
C LYS A 75 1.20 -12.17 -17.28
N LEU A 76 0.19 -12.58 -16.51
CA LEU A 76 0.17 -12.49 -15.06
C LEU A 76 1.29 -13.35 -14.45
N LYS A 77 1.51 -14.58 -14.93
CA LYS A 77 2.61 -15.44 -14.45
C LYS A 77 3.99 -14.77 -14.56
N LYS A 78 4.29 -14.07 -15.63
CA LYS A 78 5.59 -13.38 -15.81
C LYS A 78 5.76 -12.20 -14.83
N TYR A 79 4.70 -11.41 -14.61
CA TYR A 79 4.67 -10.36 -13.58
C TYR A 79 4.81 -10.95 -12.17
N PHE A 80 4.12 -12.06 -11.89
CA PHE A 80 4.13 -12.74 -10.60
C PHE A 80 5.44 -13.48 -10.33
N ALA A 81 6.13 -14.00 -11.32
CA ALA A 81 7.42 -14.68 -11.13
C ALA A 81 8.46 -13.77 -10.47
N GLY A 82 8.53 -12.50 -10.93
CA GLY A 82 9.42 -11.52 -10.29
C GLY A 82 9.04 -11.15 -8.87
N PHE A 83 7.75 -11.26 -8.52
CA PHE A 83 7.23 -10.91 -7.20
C PHE A 83 7.20 -12.10 -6.23
N LYS A 84 6.95 -13.30 -6.72
CA LYS A 84 7.10 -14.53 -5.94
C LYS A 84 8.46 -14.57 -5.26
N ASN A 85 9.51 -14.13 -5.96
CA ASN A 85 10.86 -14.03 -5.40
C ASN A 85 10.98 -13.08 -4.20
N VAL A 86 10.12 -12.07 -4.05
CA VAL A 86 10.13 -11.15 -2.89
C VAL A 86 9.42 -11.78 -1.70
N ILE A 87 8.28 -12.46 -1.91
CA ILE A 87 7.58 -13.17 -0.83
C ILE A 87 8.41 -14.37 -0.37
N ASP A 88 8.94 -15.14 -1.32
CA ASP A 88 9.76 -16.33 -1.03
C ASP A 88 11.17 -15.97 -0.51
N ALA A 89 11.60 -14.70 -0.59
CA ALA A 89 12.86 -14.24 0.02
C ALA A 89 12.77 -14.17 1.55
N VAL A 90 11.55 -14.19 2.07
CA VAL A 90 11.28 -14.24 3.51
C VAL A 90 10.84 -15.67 3.81
N GLU A 91 11.52 -16.36 4.71
CA GLU A 91 11.19 -17.75 5.10
C GLU A 91 9.73 -17.88 5.61
N ASN A 92 9.23 -16.80 6.19
CA ASN A 92 7.85 -16.72 6.65
C ASN A 92 6.96 -15.98 5.63
N GLN A 93 6.05 -16.72 4.99
CA GLN A 93 5.10 -16.22 4.00
C GLN A 93 4.25 -15.06 4.54
N GLU A 94 3.89 -15.09 5.81
CA GLU A 94 3.07 -14.05 6.45
C GLU A 94 3.84 -12.72 6.55
N LEU A 95 5.11 -12.78 6.95
CA LEU A 95 6.00 -11.63 6.92
C LEU A 95 6.22 -11.11 5.50
N GLY A 96 6.33 -12.00 4.52
CA GLY A 96 6.42 -11.63 3.11
C GLY A 96 5.22 -10.82 2.63
N ILE A 97 4.01 -11.19 3.04
CA ILE A 97 2.78 -10.46 2.72
C ILE A 97 2.77 -9.07 3.39
N MET A 98 3.10 -8.99 4.69
CA MET A 98 3.15 -7.72 5.41
C MET A 98 4.17 -6.76 4.80
N LEU A 99 5.40 -7.24 4.53
CA LEU A 99 6.44 -6.45 3.88
C LEU A 99 6.05 -6.03 2.47
N GLY A 100 5.33 -6.90 1.76
CA GLY A 100 4.79 -6.60 0.45
C GLY A 100 3.85 -5.40 0.45
N TYR A 101 2.94 -5.31 1.41
CA TYR A 101 2.07 -4.14 1.58
C TYR A 101 2.83 -2.90 2.08
N MET A 102 3.91 -3.09 2.86
CA MET A 102 4.68 -2.01 3.45
C MET A 102 5.56 -1.26 2.43
N ILE A 103 6.08 -1.98 1.43
CA ILE A 103 7.03 -1.43 0.46
C ILE A 103 6.27 -0.73 -0.68
N PRO A 104 6.33 0.61 -0.80
CA PRO A 104 5.51 1.35 -1.75
C PRO A 104 5.79 1.05 -3.22
N VAL A 105 7.00 0.55 -3.53
CA VAL A 105 7.41 0.18 -4.90
C VAL A 105 6.77 -1.12 -5.36
N ILE A 106 6.26 -1.93 -4.43
CA ILE A 106 5.59 -3.19 -4.76
C ILE A 106 4.12 -2.88 -5.06
N PRO A 107 3.64 -3.13 -6.29
CA PRO A 107 2.23 -2.96 -6.58
C PRO A 107 1.37 -3.87 -5.70
N THR A 108 0.45 -3.28 -4.94
CA THR A 108 -0.46 -4.02 -4.04
C THR A 108 -1.33 -5.04 -4.78
N LEU A 109 -1.54 -4.84 -6.10
CA LEU A 109 -2.12 -5.82 -7.00
C LEU A 109 -1.49 -7.21 -6.83
N LEU A 110 -0.15 -7.27 -6.78
CA LEU A 110 0.59 -8.53 -6.73
C LEU A 110 0.37 -9.24 -5.40
N ILE A 111 0.36 -8.46 -4.29
CA ILE A 111 0.09 -8.99 -2.96
C ILE A 111 -1.33 -9.52 -2.88
N ASN A 112 -2.29 -8.73 -3.34
CA ASN A 112 -3.70 -9.06 -3.33
C ASN A 112 -3.99 -10.34 -4.14
N TYR A 113 -3.36 -10.48 -5.31
CA TYR A 113 -3.45 -11.70 -6.10
C TYR A 113 -2.87 -12.91 -5.35
N HIS A 114 -1.67 -12.78 -4.77
CA HIS A 114 -1.06 -13.86 -3.99
C HIS A 114 -1.97 -14.29 -2.84
N VAL A 115 -2.48 -13.32 -2.06
CA VAL A 115 -3.43 -13.54 -0.98
C VAL A 115 -4.71 -14.25 -1.44
N ALA A 116 -5.23 -13.86 -2.60
CA ALA A 116 -6.40 -14.51 -3.19
C ALA A 116 -6.11 -15.96 -3.58
N LYS A 117 -4.93 -16.21 -4.20
CA LYS A 117 -4.50 -17.54 -4.67
C LYS A 117 -4.30 -18.53 -3.51
N ILE A 118 -3.65 -18.11 -2.43
CA ILE A 118 -3.44 -18.96 -1.24
C ILE A 118 -4.68 -19.08 -0.35
N LYS A 119 -5.79 -18.43 -0.74
CA LYS A 119 -7.06 -18.41 0.01
C LYS A 119 -6.89 -18.02 1.48
N LEU A 120 -5.99 -17.04 1.75
CA LEU A 120 -5.69 -16.59 3.11
C LEU A 120 -6.98 -16.26 3.88
N PRO A 121 -7.14 -16.73 5.15
CA PRO A 121 -8.28 -16.39 5.97
C PRO A 121 -8.41 -14.89 6.22
N TRP A 122 -9.64 -14.34 6.17
CA TRP A 122 -9.89 -12.91 6.28
C TRP A 122 -9.31 -12.27 7.56
N ARG A 123 -9.36 -12.98 8.70
CA ARG A 123 -8.81 -12.47 9.97
C ARG A 123 -7.31 -12.22 9.89
N ARG A 124 -6.54 -13.15 9.29
CA ARG A 124 -5.09 -13.01 9.11
C ARG A 124 -4.78 -11.94 8.06
N TRP A 125 -5.51 -11.97 6.94
CA TRP A 125 -5.35 -10.96 5.90
C TRP A 125 -5.55 -9.54 6.45
N PHE A 126 -6.62 -9.32 7.26
CA PHE A 126 -6.91 -8.00 7.83
C PHE A 126 -5.77 -7.51 8.73
N LEU A 127 -5.20 -8.40 9.53
CA LEU A 127 -4.04 -8.07 10.37
C LEU A 127 -2.83 -7.68 9.51
N TYR A 128 -2.51 -8.46 8.49
CA TYR A 128 -1.33 -8.24 7.66
C TYR A 128 -1.45 -7.01 6.76
N VAL A 129 -2.62 -6.75 6.19
CA VAL A 129 -2.83 -5.53 5.40
C VAL A 129 -2.78 -4.30 6.30
N THR A 130 -3.38 -4.35 7.50
CA THR A 130 -3.37 -3.21 8.43
C THR A 130 -1.94 -2.84 8.84
N ILE A 131 -1.14 -3.82 9.28
CA ILE A 131 0.26 -3.59 9.65
C ILE A 131 1.08 -3.13 8.43
N GLY A 132 0.87 -3.77 7.27
CA GLY A 132 1.63 -3.50 6.07
C GLY A 132 1.39 -2.11 5.49
N VAL A 133 0.14 -1.63 5.41
CA VAL A 133 -0.16 -0.32 4.83
C VAL A 133 -0.03 0.85 5.82
N ALA A 134 0.10 0.57 7.13
CA ALA A 134 0.19 1.61 8.15
C ALA A 134 1.39 2.57 7.96
N PRO A 135 2.63 2.09 7.70
CA PRO A 135 3.78 2.98 7.51
C PRO A 135 3.62 3.93 6.33
N SER A 136 3.20 3.42 5.16
CA SER A 136 2.98 4.26 3.98
C SER A 136 1.83 5.25 4.19
N SER A 137 0.72 4.83 4.83
CA SER A 137 -0.40 5.70 5.17
C SER A 137 0.02 6.86 6.09
N LEU A 138 0.90 6.58 7.05
CA LEU A 138 1.46 7.59 7.95
C LEU A 138 2.39 8.56 7.20
N LEU A 139 3.29 8.03 6.36
CA LEU A 139 4.22 8.85 5.58
C LEU A 139 3.47 9.83 4.66
N TYR A 140 2.41 9.40 4.00
CA TYR A 140 1.60 10.27 3.15
C TYR A 140 0.86 11.34 3.96
N ALA A 141 0.30 10.98 5.12
CA ALA A 141 -0.39 11.93 5.99
C ALA A 141 0.57 12.98 6.56
N LEU A 142 1.75 12.57 7.03
CA LEU A 142 2.79 13.48 7.51
C LEU A 142 3.34 14.36 6.38
N GLY A 143 3.51 13.80 5.18
CA GLY A 143 3.96 14.53 4.00
C GLY A 143 2.99 15.64 3.61
N GLY A 144 1.69 15.36 3.61
CA GLY A 144 0.65 16.35 3.35
C GLY A 144 0.63 17.47 4.37
N ASP A 145 0.73 17.15 5.66
CA ASP A 145 0.78 18.14 6.73
C ASP A 145 2.06 19.00 6.67
N ALA A 146 3.21 18.38 6.36
CA ALA A 146 4.48 19.08 6.22
C ALA A 146 4.48 20.10 5.08
N VAL A 147 3.77 19.80 3.98
CA VAL A 147 3.60 20.72 2.85
C VAL A 147 2.84 21.98 3.29
N VAL A 148 1.73 21.83 4.02
CA VAL A 148 0.95 22.98 4.53
C VAL A 148 1.74 23.79 5.53
N ALA A 149 2.50 23.11 6.40
CA ALA A 149 3.35 23.77 7.40
C ALA A 149 4.59 24.46 6.82
N GLY A 150 4.89 24.25 5.50
CA GLY A 150 6.12 24.73 4.87
C GLY A 150 7.38 24.14 5.49
N ASN A 151 7.28 22.96 6.11
CA ASN A 151 8.37 22.32 6.83
C ASN A 151 9.24 21.49 5.90
N LEU A 152 10.14 22.19 5.16
CA LEU A 152 11.06 21.55 4.22
C LEU A 152 11.94 20.48 4.86
N ARG A 153 12.35 20.66 6.13
CA ARG A 153 13.16 19.67 6.84
C ARG A 153 12.40 18.35 6.99
N LEU A 154 11.13 18.42 7.40
CA LEU A 154 10.29 17.22 7.55
C LEU A 154 10.03 16.57 6.18
N ILE A 155 9.78 17.34 5.13
CA ILE A 155 9.60 16.81 3.77
C ILE A 155 10.84 16.01 3.33
N ILE A 156 12.05 16.58 3.53
CA ILE A 156 13.30 15.89 3.17
C ILE A 156 13.47 14.59 3.96
N VAL A 157 13.21 14.60 5.28
CA VAL A 157 13.29 13.42 6.13
C VAL A 157 12.32 12.33 5.65
N LEU A 158 11.08 12.69 5.35
CA LEU A 158 10.08 11.74 4.85
C LEU A 158 10.47 11.15 3.50
N LEU A 159 11.03 11.96 2.59
CA LEU A 159 11.56 11.47 1.30
C LEU A 159 12.72 10.50 1.50
N VAL A 160 13.64 10.77 2.41
CA VAL A 160 14.76 9.87 2.72
C VAL A 160 14.24 8.54 3.26
N ILE A 161 13.28 8.58 4.19
CA ILE A 161 12.65 7.37 4.74
C ILE A 161 11.96 6.57 3.62
N PHE A 162 11.20 7.24 2.74
CA PHE A 162 10.52 6.60 1.62
C PHE A 162 11.51 5.91 0.67
N ILE A 163 12.61 6.59 0.33
CA ILE A 163 13.68 6.03 -0.51
C ILE A 163 14.34 4.84 0.20
N ALA A 164 14.65 4.96 1.50
CA ALA A 164 15.27 3.87 2.26
C ALA A 164 14.41 2.62 2.29
N ILE A 165 13.11 2.74 2.56
CA ILE A 165 12.15 1.62 2.52
C ILE A 165 12.10 1.00 1.11
N SER A 166 12.09 1.84 0.06
CA SER A 166 12.08 1.39 -1.33
C SER A 166 13.37 0.65 -1.72
N LEU A 167 14.52 1.13 -1.26
CA LEU A 167 15.83 0.48 -1.49
C LEU A 167 15.93 -0.87 -0.78
N ILE A 168 15.43 -0.98 0.45
CA ILE A 168 15.37 -2.26 1.19
C ILE A 168 14.58 -3.28 0.38
N GLY A 169 13.42 -2.92 -0.15
CA GLY A 169 12.62 -3.80 -1.00
C GLY A 169 13.35 -4.26 -2.26
N THR A 170 14.07 -3.35 -2.93
CA THR A 170 14.86 -3.69 -4.13
C THR A 170 16.09 -4.54 -3.80
N TYR A 171 16.70 -4.36 -2.64
CA TYR A 171 17.83 -5.16 -2.17
C TYR A 171 17.42 -6.63 -1.96
N PHE A 172 16.32 -6.89 -1.27
CA PHE A 172 15.80 -8.25 -1.09
C PHE A 172 15.48 -8.92 -2.44
N LYS A 173 14.93 -8.17 -3.39
CA LYS A 173 14.69 -8.67 -4.75
C LYS A 173 15.97 -9.09 -5.47
N ARG A 174 17.07 -8.32 -5.35
CA ARG A 174 18.35 -8.60 -6.03
C ARG A 174 19.11 -9.77 -5.40
N LYS A 175 19.08 -9.91 -4.08
CA LYS A 175 19.81 -10.97 -3.37
C LYS A 175 19.37 -12.36 -3.81
N LYS A 176 18.09 -12.56 -4.05
CA LYS A 176 17.54 -13.86 -4.45
C LYS A 176 17.79 -14.20 -5.92
N ASN A 177 17.80 -13.21 -6.82
CA ASN A 177 18.17 -13.47 -8.22
C ASN A 177 19.62 -13.99 -8.39
N LYS A 178 20.52 -13.70 -7.42
CA LYS A 178 21.91 -14.22 -7.42
C LYS A 178 22.03 -15.62 -6.84
N SER A 179 21.09 -16.10 -6.05
CA SER A 179 21.12 -17.44 -5.45
C SER A 179 20.40 -18.50 -6.28
N SER A 180 19.80 -18.12 -7.42
CA SER A 180 19.12 -18.99 -8.37
C SER A 180 19.87 -19.18 -9.71
N LEU A 181 21.12 -18.70 -9.77
CA LEU A 181 22.12 -18.99 -10.81
C LEU A 181 23.21 -19.91 -10.28
#